data_61fb7f08ea3f54c92721d60e8a994400
#
_entry.id   61fb7f08ea3f54c92721d60e8a994400
#
_cell.length_a   1.000
_cell.length_b   1.000
_cell.length_c   1.000
_cell.angle_alpha   90.00
_cell.angle_beta   90.00
_cell.angle_gamma   90.00
#
_symmetry.space_group_name_H-M   'P 1'
#
loop_
_entity.id
_entity.type
_entity.pdbx_description
1 polymer ?
#
loop_
_entity_poly.entity_id
_entity_poly.type
_entity_poly.pdbx_seq_one_letter_code
_entity_poly.pdbx_strand_id
1 'polypeptide(L)'
;MITIKSHEEKEVFLNDFAIRSFRDIGDLDYIAARMAYRTKSYPQFLWSGQQTIEKYLKCILLLNRIKATKVRHDLSAALSLIEKNLPFQILLSEESRKIIEYFDTYGRFRYFETPYHVYGEYLINFDKVVWELRRYCRTINYDYIRPDGTKKSALSHEPWIIEQSEKLPHQNFNRVDGLLE
;
A
#
# COMPACT_ATOMS: atom_id res chain seq x y z
N MET A 1 -8.99 -25.40 10.93
CA MET A 1 -7.53 -25.21 10.90
C MET A 1 -7.06 -25.42 9.46
N ILE A 2 -6.45 -24.43 8.82
CA ILE A 2 -5.95 -24.57 7.44
C ILE A 2 -4.60 -25.27 7.51
N THR A 3 -4.49 -26.49 7.01
CA THR A 3 -3.21 -27.21 6.95
C THR A 3 -2.53 -26.87 5.62
N ILE A 4 -1.50 -26.03 5.66
CA ILE A 4 -0.68 -25.70 4.50
C ILE A 4 0.30 -26.84 4.29
N LYS A 5 0.18 -27.57 3.17
CA LYS A 5 0.92 -28.80 2.90
C LYS A 5 2.21 -28.63 2.09
N SER A 6 2.36 -27.52 1.37
CA SER A 6 3.55 -27.26 0.53
C SER A 6 4.06 -25.83 0.66
N HIS A 7 5.31 -25.60 0.25
CA HIS A 7 5.91 -24.27 0.19
C HIS A 7 5.12 -23.37 -0.76
N GLU A 8 4.71 -23.87 -1.91
CA GLU A 8 3.92 -23.15 -2.92
C GLU A 8 2.55 -22.71 -2.38
N GLU A 9 1.84 -23.59 -1.68
CA GLU A 9 0.56 -23.23 -1.05
C GLU A 9 0.73 -22.13 0.01
N LYS A 10 1.84 -22.13 0.73
CA LYS A 10 2.16 -21.06 1.69
C LYS A 10 2.39 -19.72 0.99
N GLU A 11 3.12 -19.69 -0.12
CA GLU A 11 3.38 -18.50 -0.91
C GLU A 11 2.07 -17.89 -1.45
N VAL A 12 1.22 -18.74 -2.05
CA VAL A 12 -0.10 -18.34 -2.55
C VAL A 12 -0.97 -17.77 -1.43
N PHE A 13 -0.99 -18.42 -0.27
CA PHE A 13 -1.75 -17.96 0.89
C PHE A 13 -1.24 -16.60 1.40
N LEU A 14 0.08 -16.41 1.48
CA LEU A 14 0.66 -15.15 1.93
C LEU A 14 0.36 -14.00 0.95
N ASN A 15 0.40 -14.26 -0.36
CA ASN A 15 0.03 -13.26 -1.35
C ASN A 15 -1.45 -12.89 -1.26
N ASP A 16 -2.35 -13.87 -1.18
CA ASP A 16 -3.80 -13.64 -1.01
C ASP A 16 -4.07 -12.86 0.29
N PHE A 17 -3.43 -13.24 1.38
CA PHE A 17 -3.54 -12.53 2.66
C PHE A 17 -3.04 -11.08 2.58
N ALA A 18 -1.89 -10.84 1.93
CA ALA A 18 -1.35 -9.50 1.73
C ALA A 18 -2.31 -8.61 0.95
N ILE A 19 -2.92 -9.15 -0.10
CA ILE A 19 -3.86 -8.42 -0.94
C ILE A 19 -5.14 -8.10 -0.16
N ARG A 20 -5.83 -9.11 0.35
CA ARG A 20 -7.15 -8.93 0.99
C ARG A 20 -7.09 -8.18 2.32
N SER A 21 -6.05 -8.45 3.14
CA SER A 21 -5.96 -7.86 4.47
C SER A 21 -5.28 -6.51 4.52
N PHE A 22 -4.51 -6.17 3.48
CA PHE A 22 -3.78 -4.90 3.45
C PHE A 22 -4.13 -4.06 2.23
N ARG A 23 -3.87 -4.50 0.99
CA ARG A 23 -4.12 -3.66 -0.19
C ARG A 23 -5.58 -3.25 -0.29
N ASP A 24 -6.49 -4.23 -0.29
CA ASP A 24 -7.92 -3.97 -0.53
C ASP A 24 -8.54 -3.14 0.61
N ILE A 25 -8.11 -3.38 1.86
CA ILE A 25 -8.53 -2.55 2.99
C ILE A 25 -7.90 -1.16 2.92
N GLY A 26 -6.65 -1.05 2.46
CA GLY A 26 -6.00 0.23 2.19
C GLY A 26 -6.73 1.06 1.12
N ASP A 27 -7.24 0.41 0.07
CA ASP A 27 -8.07 1.04 -0.96
C ASP A 27 -9.36 1.63 -0.36
N LEU A 28 -10.01 0.92 0.58
CA LEU A 28 -11.20 1.42 1.28
C LEU A 28 -10.87 2.61 2.21
N ASP A 29 -9.77 2.55 2.94
CA ASP A 29 -9.31 3.67 3.77
C ASP A 29 -8.96 4.89 2.93
N TYR A 30 -8.40 4.70 1.73
CA TYR A 30 -8.13 5.77 0.78
C TYR A 30 -9.41 6.47 0.33
N ILE A 31 -10.44 5.72 -0.03
CA ILE A 31 -11.76 6.27 -0.37
C ILE A 31 -12.32 7.06 0.82
N ALA A 32 -12.27 6.49 2.03
CA ALA A 32 -12.72 7.16 3.24
C ALA A 32 -11.96 8.46 3.52
N ALA A 33 -10.63 8.47 3.32
CA ALA A 33 -9.81 9.66 3.46
C ALA A 33 -10.23 10.76 2.46
N ARG A 34 -10.42 10.44 1.19
CA ARG A 34 -10.89 11.40 0.17
C ARG A 34 -12.26 11.98 0.51
N MET A 35 -13.19 11.15 0.98
CA MET A 35 -14.51 11.61 1.42
C MET A 35 -14.41 12.55 2.63
N ALA A 36 -13.60 12.18 3.61
CA ALA A 36 -13.35 13.00 4.79
C ALA A 36 -12.75 14.37 4.42
N TYR A 37 -11.80 14.40 3.49
CA TYR A 37 -11.23 15.66 2.99
C TYR A 37 -12.30 16.54 2.31
N ARG A 38 -13.13 15.98 1.41
CA ARG A 38 -14.19 16.68 0.72
C ARG A 38 -15.24 17.28 1.67
N THR A 39 -15.52 16.60 2.76
CA THR A 39 -16.43 17.08 3.82
C THR A 39 -15.75 17.95 4.87
N LYS A 40 -14.47 18.29 4.68
CA LYS A 40 -13.63 19.06 5.63
C LYS A 40 -13.47 18.40 7.00
N SER A 41 -13.70 17.10 7.10
CA SER A 41 -13.41 16.29 8.28
C SER A 41 -11.91 15.93 8.32
N TYR A 42 -11.06 16.94 8.50
CA TYR A 42 -9.61 16.80 8.37
C TYR A 42 -8.98 15.80 9.36
N PRO A 43 -9.44 15.68 10.63
CA PRO A 43 -8.92 14.61 11.49
C PRO A 43 -9.16 13.22 10.94
N GLN A 44 -10.34 12.99 10.40
CA GLN A 44 -10.67 11.71 9.78
C GLN A 44 -9.87 11.49 8.49
N PHE A 45 -9.62 12.56 7.72
CA PHE A 45 -8.72 12.51 6.56
C PHE A 45 -7.31 12.05 6.97
N LEU A 46 -6.73 12.68 8.00
CA LEU A 46 -5.39 12.33 8.48
C LEU A 46 -5.33 10.91 9.01
N TRP A 47 -6.33 10.50 9.80
CA TRP A 47 -6.41 9.14 10.31
C TRP A 47 -6.53 8.10 9.18
N SER A 48 -7.52 8.24 8.30
CA SER A 48 -7.74 7.28 7.21
C SER A 48 -6.59 7.28 6.22
N GLY A 49 -5.97 8.44 5.96
CA GLY A 49 -4.78 8.54 5.11
C GLY A 49 -3.58 7.83 5.70
N GLN A 50 -3.33 7.99 6.99
CA GLN A 50 -2.27 7.26 7.70
C GLN A 50 -2.51 5.74 7.63
N GLN A 51 -3.76 5.28 7.85
CA GLN A 51 -4.13 3.87 7.73
C GLN A 51 -3.94 3.33 6.30
N THR A 52 -4.23 4.13 5.28
CA THR A 52 -4.01 3.80 3.87
C THR A 52 -2.53 3.51 3.61
N ILE A 53 -1.66 4.47 3.95
CA ILE A 53 -0.22 4.36 3.72
C ILE A 53 0.35 3.17 4.49
N GLU A 54 -0.01 3.02 5.77
CA GLU A 54 0.42 1.91 6.61
C GLU A 54 0.11 0.56 5.97
N LYS A 55 -1.12 0.40 5.46
CA LYS A 55 -1.56 -0.85 4.85
C LYS A 55 -0.82 -1.16 3.55
N TYR A 56 -0.57 -0.16 2.69
CA TYR A 56 0.24 -0.41 1.49
C TYR A 56 1.68 -0.79 1.84
N LEU A 57 2.31 -0.10 2.79
CA LEU A 57 3.66 -0.46 3.23
C LEU A 57 3.70 -1.88 3.81
N LYS A 58 2.72 -2.28 4.63
CA LYS A 58 2.60 -3.66 5.14
C LYS A 58 2.33 -4.68 4.05
N CYS A 59 1.52 -4.33 3.05
CA CYS A 59 1.31 -5.18 1.87
C CYS A 59 2.63 -5.43 1.14
N ILE A 60 3.40 -4.38 0.86
CA ILE A 60 4.70 -4.48 0.19
C ILE A 60 5.66 -5.37 0.99
N LEU A 61 5.77 -5.14 2.30
CA LEU A 61 6.61 -5.96 3.18
C LEU A 61 6.23 -7.44 3.11
N LEU A 62 4.94 -7.74 3.24
CA LEU A 62 4.45 -9.12 3.27
C LEU A 62 4.60 -9.83 1.92
N LEU A 63 4.31 -9.15 0.81
CA LEU A 63 4.53 -9.68 -0.55
C LEU A 63 6.01 -10.04 -0.79
N ASN A 64 6.92 -9.28 -0.18
CA ASN A 64 8.37 -9.51 -0.27
C ASN A 64 8.92 -10.34 0.92
N ARG A 65 8.05 -11.00 1.71
CA ARG A 65 8.44 -11.90 2.83
C ARG A 65 9.23 -11.20 3.93
N ILE A 66 9.08 -9.88 4.06
CA ILE A 66 9.72 -9.08 5.10
C ILE A 66 8.76 -8.98 6.29
N LYS A 67 9.24 -9.32 7.49
CA LYS A 67 8.42 -9.28 8.71
C LYS A 67 8.11 -7.85 9.13
N ALA A 68 6.82 -7.48 9.15
CA ALA A 68 6.34 -6.15 9.55
C ALA A 68 6.05 -5.98 11.06
N THR A 69 6.33 -7.01 11.88
CA THR A 69 5.93 -7.02 13.30
C THR A 69 6.57 -5.91 14.15
N LYS A 70 7.71 -5.39 13.72
CA LYS A 70 8.46 -4.35 14.45
C LYS A 70 8.04 -2.92 14.12
N VAL A 71 7.36 -2.71 13.00
CA VAL A 71 7.06 -1.34 12.52
C VAL A 71 5.75 -0.78 13.07
N ARG A 72 4.88 -1.61 13.67
CA ARG A 72 3.59 -1.21 14.26
C ARG A 72 2.85 -0.21 13.36
N HIS A 73 2.71 1.04 13.81
CA HIS A 73 2.04 2.15 13.11
C HIS A 73 3.02 3.23 12.63
N ASP A 74 4.31 2.95 12.61
CA ASP A 74 5.38 3.87 12.23
C ASP A 74 5.64 3.76 10.72
N LEU A 75 5.17 4.75 9.97
CA LEU A 75 5.29 4.77 8.51
C LEU A 75 6.74 4.93 8.07
N SER A 76 7.48 5.79 8.77
CA SER A 76 8.89 6.06 8.47
C SER A 76 9.75 4.83 8.72
N ALA A 77 9.52 4.11 9.82
CA ALA A 77 10.19 2.84 10.10
C ALA A 77 9.83 1.75 9.08
N ALA A 78 8.55 1.68 8.65
CA ALA A 78 8.11 0.74 7.62
C ALA A 78 8.78 1.01 6.28
N LEU A 79 8.84 2.29 5.85
CA LEU A 79 9.48 2.70 4.61
C LEU A 79 10.99 2.40 4.63
N SER A 80 11.68 2.74 5.72
CA SER A 80 13.11 2.44 5.90
C SER A 80 13.39 0.94 5.85
N LEU A 81 12.49 0.12 6.43
CA LEU A 81 12.61 -1.33 6.39
C LEU A 81 12.47 -1.87 4.96
N ILE A 82 11.54 -1.32 4.18
CA ILE A 82 11.35 -1.64 2.77
C ILE A 82 12.60 -1.29 1.97
N GLU A 83 13.06 -0.04 2.05
CA GLU A 83 14.22 0.45 1.28
C GLU A 83 15.50 -0.34 1.57
N LYS A 84 15.66 -0.83 2.80
CA LYS A 84 16.81 -1.63 3.22
C LYS A 84 16.78 -3.08 2.71
N ASN A 85 15.61 -3.66 2.53
CA ASN A 85 15.48 -5.11 2.36
C ASN A 85 14.89 -5.54 1.02
N LEU A 86 14.32 -4.62 0.23
CA LEU A 86 13.85 -4.98 -1.10
C LEU A 86 15.02 -5.18 -2.08
N PRO A 87 14.91 -6.13 -3.02
CA PRO A 87 15.90 -6.32 -4.08
C PRO A 87 15.85 -5.22 -5.17
N PHE A 88 14.91 -4.29 -5.07
CA PHE A 88 14.72 -3.18 -6.00
C PHE A 88 14.42 -1.89 -5.22
N GLN A 89 14.62 -0.75 -5.86
CA GLN A 89 14.34 0.55 -5.25
C GLN A 89 12.88 0.94 -5.43
N ILE A 90 12.20 1.37 -4.35
CA ILE A 90 10.91 2.05 -4.46
C ILE A 90 11.13 3.49 -4.92
N LEU A 91 10.48 3.85 -6.03
CA LEU A 91 10.50 5.21 -6.57
C LEU A 91 9.40 6.03 -5.93
N LEU A 92 9.76 6.82 -4.94
CA LEU A 92 8.90 7.82 -4.30
C LEU A 92 9.44 9.21 -4.58
N SER A 93 8.56 10.09 -5.04
CA SER A 93 8.90 11.51 -5.20
C SER A 93 9.17 12.18 -3.84
N GLU A 94 9.87 13.31 -3.87
CA GLU A 94 10.15 14.05 -2.65
C GLU A 94 8.88 14.56 -1.96
N GLU A 95 7.89 14.99 -2.74
CA GLU A 95 6.56 15.40 -2.25
C GLU A 95 5.87 14.25 -1.54
N SER A 96 5.92 13.03 -2.11
CA SER A 96 5.33 11.85 -1.48
C SER A 96 6.01 11.50 -0.16
N ARG A 97 7.33 11.63 -0.07
CA ARG A 97 8.06 11.42 1.19
C ARG A 97 7.64 12.41 2.26
N LYS A 98 7.53 13.70 1.93
CA LYS A 98 7.05 14.76 2.84
C LYS A 98 5.62 14.49 3.33
N ILE A 99 4.75 14.02 2.45
CA ILE A 99 3.39 13.67 2.80
C ILE A 99 3.33 12.43 3.70
N ILE A 100 4.13 11.39 3.43
CA ILE A 100 4.23 10.23 4.32
C ILE A 100 4.66 10.64 5.72
N GLU A 101 5.69 11.49 5.85
CA GLU A 101 6.16 12.02 7.12
C GLU A 101 5.06 12.84 7.83
N TYR A 102 4.33 13.65 7.09
CA TYR A 102 3.21 14.43 7.61
C TYR A 102 2.12 13.52 8.19
N PHE A 103 1.70 12.48 7.46
CA PHE A 103 0.72 11.52 7.95
C PHE A 103 1.27 10.67 9.11
N ASP A 104 2.56 10.36 9.12
CA ASP A 104 3.19 9.67 10.24
C ASP A 104 3.15 10.50 11.52
N THR A 105 3.35 11.81 11.41
CA THR A 105 3.34 12.75 12.54
C THR A 105 1.92 13.01 13.05
N TYR A 106 0.98 13.32 12.17
CA TYR A 106 -0.33 13.85 12.55
C TYR A 106 -1.46 12.82 12.46
N GLY A 107 -1.33 11.76 11.66
CA GLY A 107 -2.37 10.75 11.47
C GLY A 107 -2.59 9.84 12.68
N ARG A 108 -1.63 9.75 13.58
CA ARG A 108 -1.72 8.92 14.81
C ARG A 108 -2.67 9.50 15.87
N PHE A 109 -2.89 10.80 15.84
CA PHE A 109 -3.66 11.51 16.87
C PHE A 109 -5.14 11.58 16.50
N ARG A 110 -5.96 10.70 17.08
CA ARG A 110 -7.43 10.76 16.95
C ARG A 110 -8.04 11.97 17.66
N TYR A 111 -7.36 12.49 18.68
CA TYR A 111 -7.85 13.52 19.60
C TYR A 111 -6.90 14.71 19.61
N PHE A 112 -6.94 15.55 18.63
CA PHE A 112 -6.40 16.93 18.52
C PHE A 112 -5.38 17.38 19.59
N GLU A 113 -4.46 16.53 19.98
CA GLU A 113 -3.42 16.87 20.96
C GLU A 113 -2.38 17.84 20.37
N THR A 114 -2.34 17.95 19.05
CA THR A 114 -1.37 18.79 18.34
C THR A 114 -2.08 19.62 17.25
N PRO A 115 -1.81 20.93 17.13
CA PRO A 115 -2.30 21.73 16.02
C PRO A 115 -1.83 21.16 14.69
N TYR A 116 -2.73 21.02 13.73
CA TYR A 116 -2.41 20.60 12.36
C TYR A 116 -3.00 21.59 11.37
N HIS A 117 -2.37 21.66 10.19
CA HIS A 117 -2.86 22.46 9.07
C HIS A 117 -3.04 21.56 7.87
N VAL A 118 -4.21 21.61 7.23
CA VAL A 118 -4.48 20.90 5.97
C VAL A 118 -4.68 21.94 4.87
N TYR A 119 -3.75 21.97 3.92
CA TYR A 119 -3.80 22.84 2.75
C TYR A 119 -4.40 22.12 1.54
N GLY A 120 -4.85 22.89 0.52
CA GLY A 120 -5.49 22.34 -0.68
C GLY A 120 -4.66 21.30 -1.44
N GLU A 121 -3.34 21.38 -1.37
CA GLU A 121 -2.44 20.44 -2.05
C GLU A 121 -2.30 19.08 -1.37
N TYR A 122 -2.70 18.97 -0.09
CA TYR A 122 -2.51 17.70 0.66
C TYR A 122 -3.28 16.53 0.05
N LEU A 123 -4.48 16.74 -0.47
CA LEU A 123 -5.22 15.68 -1.12
C LEU A 123 -4.51 15.18 -2.38
N ILE A 124 -4.05 16.11 -3.23
CA ILE A 124 -3.36 15.77 -4.48
C ILE A 124 -2.05 15.03 -4.20
N ASN A 125 -1.28 15.51 -3.23
CA ASN A 125 -0.03 14.88 -2.85
C ASN A 125 -0.28 13.51 -2.18
N PHE A 126 -1.39 13.36 -1.45
CA PHE A 126 -1.81 12.06 -0.91
C PHE A 126 -2.22 11.08 -2.02
N ASP A 127 -2.99 11.54 -3.02
CA ASP A 127 -3.33 10.74 -4.19
C ASP A 127 -2.06 10.26 -4.92
N LYS A 128 -1.03 11.12 -5.03
CA LYS A 128 0.28 10.75 -5.58
C LYS A 128 0.98 9.67 -4.75
N VAL A 129 0.99 9.80 -3.41
CA VAL A 129 1.53 8.75 -2.52
C VAL A 129 0.84 7.42 -2.73
N VAL A 130 -0.49 7.44 -2.79
CA VAL A 130 -1.29 6.22 -3.03
C VAL A 130 -0.92 5.59 -4.36
N TRP A 131 -0.83 6.39 -5.43
CA TRP A 131 -0.44 5.90 -6.75
C TRP A 131 0.98 5.30 -6.75
N GLU A 132 1.94 5.98 -6.13
CA GLU A 132 3.34 5.53 -6.08
C GLU A 132 3.51 4.25 -5.23
N LEU A 133 2.79 4.10 -4.11
CA LEU A 133 2.91 2.92 -3.25
C LEU A 133 2.08 1.73 -3.75
N ARG A 134 0.84 1.98 -4.18
CA ARG A 134 -0.11 0.91 -4.53
C ARG A 134 0.38 0.04 -5.69
N ARG A 135 1.14 0.59 -6.62
CA ARG A 135 1.72 -0.17 -7.73
C ARG A 135 2.67 -1.28 -7.27
N TYR A 136 3.35 -1.11 -6.13
CA TYR A 136 4.18 -2.15 -5.54
C TYR A 136 3.38 -3.25 -4.81
N CYS A 137 2.08 -3.08 -4.67
CA CYS A 137 1.16 -4.10 -4.17
C CYS A 137 0.53 -4.93 -5.30
N ARG A 138 1.11 -4.95 -6.50
CA ARG A 138 0.60 -5.70 -7.65
C ARG A 138 0.86 -7.19 -7.52
N THR A 139 -0.13 -7.96 -7.97
CA THR A 139 -0.05 -9.40 -8.16
C THR A 139 -0.70 -9.74 -9.49
N ILE A 140 -0.28 -10.83 -10.09
CA ILE A 140 -0.92 -11.43 -11.27
C ILE A 140 -1.60 -12.73 -10.88
N ASN A 141 -2.72 -13.02 -11.54
CA ASN A 141 -3.35 -14.32 -11.43
C ASN A 141 -2.65 -15.31 -12.38
N TYR A 142 -2.37 -16.49 -11.87
CA TYR A 142 -1.95 -17.62 -12.68
C TYR A 142 -2.70 -18.88 -12.26
N ASP A 143 -2.86 -19.80 -13.19
CA ASP A 143 -3.49 -21.10 -12.91
C ASP A 143 -2.40 -22.15 -12.72
N TYR A 144 -2.57 -23.00 -11.73
CA TYR A 144 -1.74 -24.16 -11.51
C TYR A 144 -2.56 -25.41 -11.25
N ILE A 145 -2.00 -26.56 -11.54
CA ILE A 145 -2.63 -27.87 -11.33
C ILE A 145 -2.01 -28.50 -10.09
N ARG A 146 -2.83 -28.86 -9.15
CA ARG A 146 -2.39 -29.58 -7.94
C ARG A 146 -2.02 -31.03 -8.27
N PRO A 147 -1.24 -31.71 -7.39
CA PRO A 147 -0.92 -33.13 -7.56
C PRO A 147 -2.15 -34.05 -7.67
N ASP A 148 -3.31 -33.62 -7.11
CA ASP A 148 -4.59 -34.33 -7.23
C ASP A 148 -5.35 -34.04 -8.54
N GLY A 149 -4.75 -33.28 -9.47
CA GLY A 149 -5.33 -32.91 -10.75
C GLY A 149 -6.30 -31.71 -10.71
N THR A 150 -6.57 -31.14 -9.55
CA THR A 150 -7.47 -29.97 -9.44
C THR A 150 -6.78 -28.68 -9.93
N LYS A 151 -7.47 -27.93 -10.81
CA LYS A 151 -7.02 -26.61 -11.26
C LYS A 151 -7.37 -25.56 -10.20
N LYS A 152 -6.40 -24.71 -9.85
CA LYS A 152 -6.58 -23.58 -8.95
C LYS A 152 -5.94 -22.33 -9.49
N SER A 153 -6.55 -21.17 -9.20
CA SER A 153 -5.95 -19.87 -9.45
C SER A 153 -5.20 -19.39 -8.21
N ALA A 154 -4.10 -18.72 -8.45
CA ALA A 154 -3.21 -18.19 -7.44
C ALA A 154 -2.73 -16.78 -7.79
N LEU A 155 -2.26 -16.04 -6.78
CA LEU A 155 -1.65 -14.72 -6.94
C LEU A 155 -0.12 -14.84 -6.88
N SER A 156 0.56 -14.38 -7.91
CA SER A 156 2.02 -14.23 -7.94
C SER A 156 2.42 -12.75 -7.80
N HIS A 157 3.49 -12.51 -7.07
CA HIS A 157 4.15 -11.21 -6.96
C HIS A 157 5.59 -11.35 -7.40
N GLU A 158 5.88 -10.77 -8.57
CA GLU A 158 7.19 -10.89 -9.19
C GLU A 158 7.80 -9.49 -9.41
N PRO A 159 9.06 -9.27 -9.06
CA PRO A 159 9.73 -7.97 -9.21
C PRO A 159 9.67 -7.40 -10.63
N TRP A 160 9.77 -8.25 -11.66
CA TRP A 160 9.71 -7.83 -13.06
C TRP A 160 8.36 -7.22 -13.46
N ILE A 161 7.25 -7.60 -12.80
CA ILE A 161 5.92 -7.03 -13.05
C ILE A 161 5.92 -5.54 -12.69
N ILE A 162 6.56 -5.21 -11.57
CA ILE A 162 6.69 -3.85 -11.10
C ILE A 162 7.54 -3.04 -12.06
N GLU A 163 8.70 -3.56 -12.41
CA GLU A 163 9.63 -2.92 -13.35
C GLU A 163 8.98 -2.63 -14.71
N GLN A 164 8.24 -3.59 -15.26
CA GLN A 164 7.53 -3.38 -16.52
C GLN A 164 6.41 -2.35 -16.39
N SER A 165 5.69 -2.34 -15.28
CA SER A 165 4.60 -1.36 -15.08
C SER A 165 5.12 0.07 -14.94
N GLU A 166 6.34 0.27 -14.44
CA GLU A 166 6.98 1.60 -14.37
C GLU A 166 7.36 2.17 -15.73
N LYS A 167 7.60 1.31 -16.71
CA LYS A 167 7.98 1.70 -18.08
C LYS A 167 6.79 2.10 -18.96
N LEU A 168 5.56 1.85 -18.54
CA LEU A 168 4.37 2.16 -19.34
C LEU A 168 3.99 3.65 -19.18
N PRO A 169 3.86 4.42 -20.29
CA PRO A 169 3.55 5.86 -20.23
C PRO A 169 2.25 6.18 -19.46
N HIS A 170 1.22 5.35 -19.61
CA HIS A 170 -0.05 5.51 -18.90
C HIS A 170 0.00 5.14 -17.41
N GLN A 171 1.14 4.67 -16.92
CA GLN A 171 1.38 4.41 -15.50
C GLN A 171 2.03 5.62 -14.79
N ASN A 172 2.21 6.74 -15.46
CA ASN A 172 2.64 7.98 -14.84
C ASN A 172 1.47 8.66 -14.13
N PHE A 173 1.73 9.21 -12.95
CA PHE A 173 0.72 9.95 -12.21
C PHE A 173 0.31 11.19 -13.00
N ASN A 174 -0.98 11.34 -13.25
CA ASN A 174 -1.56 12.53 -13.86
C ASN A 174 -2.51 13.18 -12.86
N ARG A 175 -2.26 14.46 -12.56
CA ARG A 175 -3.07 15.24 -11.62
C ARG A 175 -4.54 15.39 -12.07
N VAL A 176 -4.79 15.34 -13.38
CA VAL A 176 -6.13 15.53 -13.97
C VAL A 176 -6.95 14.24 -13.88
N ASP A 177 -6.30 13.10 -14.02
CA ASP A 177 -6.99 11.82 -14.16
C ASP A 177 -7.36 11.18 -12.81
N GLY A 178 -6.89 11.69 -11.68
CA GLY A 178 -7.14 11.15 -10.33
C GLY A 178 -7.19 9.62 -10.26
N LEU A 179 -6.80 9.01 -9.16
CA LEU A 179 -6.69 7.55 -9.10
C LEU A 179 -8.03 6.80 -9.08
N LEU A 180 -9.13 7.49 -8.85
CA LEU A 180 -10.46 6.88 -8.66
C LEU A 180 -11.57 7.90 -9.03
N GLU A 181 -11.57 8.42 -10.26
CA GLU A 181 -12.75 9.04 -10.85
C GLU A 181 -13.58 7.99 -11.57
#